data_cdd381ad01a1411b4d6df50123193f93
#
_entry.id   cdd381ad01a1411b4d6df50123193f93
#
_cell.length_a   1.000
_cell.length_b   1.000
_cell.length_c   1.000
_cell.angle_alpha   90.00
_cell.angle_beta   90.00
_cell.angle_gamma   90.00
#
_symmetry.space_group_name_H-M   'P 1'
#
loop_
_entity.id
_entity.type
_entity.pdbx_description
1 polymer ?
#
loop_
_entity_poly.entity_id
_entity_poly.type
_entity_poly.pdbx_seq_one_letter_code
_entity_poly.pdbx_strand_id
1 'polypeptide(L)'
;MAGSVNKVILIGNVGKDPEIRTFGNGGKVANFSIATSEQWKDKQGQRQEKTEWHNIAVFSDGLVGVIERYVKKGSKLYIEGKLQTRKWQDRDGND
;
A
#
# COMPACT_ATOMS: atom_id res chain seq x y z
N MET A 1 8.61 25.69 7.85
CA MET A 1 8.87 26.10 6.50
C MET A 1 8.08 25.28 5.50
N ALA A 2 7.37 25.95 4.67
CA ALA A 2 6.60 25.29 3.63
C ALA A 2 7.49 24.97 2.43
N GLY A 3 6.98 24.33 1.43
CA GLY A 3 7.73 24.05 0.21
C GLY A 3 8.13 22.60 0.03
N SER A 4 7.28 21.69 0.48
CA SER A 4 7.55 20.27 0.26
C SER A 4 6.35 19.60 -0.39
N VAL A 5 6.62 18.49 -1.03
CA VAL A 5 5.59 17.64 -1.64
C VAL A 5 5.82 16.20 -1.17
N ASN A 6 4.76 15.57 -0.76
CA ASN A 6 4.81 14.14 -0.44
C ASN A 6 3.62 13.47 -1.13
N LYS A 7 3.87 12.94 -2.31
CA LYS A 7 2.81 12.36 -3.13
C LYS A 7 3.34 11.10 -3.80
N VAL A 8 2.55 10.05 -3.75
CA VAL A 8 2.86 8.77 -4.36
C VAL A 8 1.70 8.36 -5.24
N ILE A 9 2.02 7.87 -6.42
CA ILE A 9 1.04 7.32 -7.35
C ILE A 9 1.47 5.89 -7.67
N LEU A 10 0.57 4.94 -7.45
CA LEU A 10 0.83 3.54 -7.71
C LEU A 10 -0.33 2.92 -8.47
N ILE A 11 0.00 2.07 -9.42
CA ILE A 11 -0.96 1.19 -10.08
C ILE A 11 -0.44 -0.21 -9.91
N GLY A 12 -1.21 -1.07 -9.26
CA GLY A 12 -0.73 -2.43 -9.02
C GLY A 12 -1.87 -3.36 -8.65
N ASN A 13 -1.51 -4.60 -8.40
CA ASN A 13 -2.49 -5.63 -8.09
C ASN A 13 -2.41 -6.00 -6.62
N VAL A 14 -3.57 -6.18 -6.02
CA VAL A 14 -3.70 -6.53 -4.60
C VAL A 14 -3.21 -7.96 -4.38
N GLY A 15 -2.33 -8.15 -3.40
CA GLY A 15 -1.72 -9.45 -3.13
C GLY A 15 -2.52 -10.35 -2.20
N LYS A 16 -3.34 -9.78 -1.34
CA LYS A 16 -4.21 -10.50 -0.41
C LYS A 16 -5.47 -9.70 -0.22
N ASP A 17 -6.53 -10.37 0.22
CA ASP A 17 -7.74 -9.65 0.58
C ASP A 17 -7.41 -8.60 1.64
N PRO A 18 -7.97 -7.39 1.51
CA PRO A 18 -7.69 -6.34 2.50
C PRO A 18 -8.14 -6.73 3.90
N GLU A 19 -7.36 -6.33 4.88
CA GLU A 19 -7.69 -6.53 6.28
C GLU A 19 -8.30 -5.25 6.82
N ILE A 20 -9.49 -5.37 7.38
CA ILE A 20 -10.21 -4.23 7.93
C ILE A 20 -10.18 -4.32 9.44
N ARG A 21 -9.74 -3.25 10.08
CA ARG A 21 -9.72 -3.15 11.54
C ARG A 21 -10.61 -2.01 11.98
N THR A 22 -11.30 -2.23 13.09
CA THR A 22 -12.16 -1.22 13.69
C THR A 22 -11.53 -0.76 14.99
N PHE A 23 -11.43 0.55 15.16
CA PHE A 23 -10.93 1.13 16.40
C PHE A 23 -12.04 1.25 17.43
N GLY A 24 -11.67 1.45 18.70
CA GLY A 24 -12.65 1.59 19.77
C GLY A 24 -13.59 2.77 19.62
N ASN A 25 -13.18 3.79 18.87
CA ASN A 25 -14.01 4.98 18.63
C ASN A 25 -14.93 4.83 17.41
N GLY A 26 -14.99 3.65 16.81
CA GLY A 26 -15.81 3.41 15.63
C GLY A 26 -15.12 3.66 14.30
N GLY A 27 -13.90 4.20 14.31
CA GLY A 27 -13.15 4.40 13.09
C GLY A 27 -12.62 3.08 12.53
N LYS A 28 -12.33 3.07 11.25
CA LYS A 28 -11.83 1.88 10.56
C LYS A 28 -10.58 2.19 9.76
N VAL A 29 -9.76 1.17 9.57
CA VAL A 29 -8.61 1.23 8.69
C VAL A 29 -8.60 -0.01 7.81
N ALA A 30 -8.29 0.18 6.53
CA ALA A 30 -8.08 -0.93 5.61
C ALA A 30 -6.59 -1.05 5.32
N ASN A 31 -6.06 -2.24 5.48
CA ASN A 31 -4.65 -2.53 5.20
C ASN A 31 -4.56 -3.59 4.12
N PHE A 32 -3.72 -3.34 3.14
CA PHE A 32 -3.47 -4.32 2.09
C PHE A 32 -2.14 -3.99 1.42
N SER A 33 -1.69 -4.89 0.55
CA SER A 33 -0.47 -4.69 -0.23
C SER A 33 -0.81 -4.72 -1.70
N ILE A 34 -0.10 -3.91 -2.47
CA ILE A 34 -0.18 -3.99 -3.93
C ILE A 34 1.21 -4.25 -4.50
N ALA A 35 1.23 -4.97 -5.60
CA ALA A 35 2.46 -5.30 -6.31
C ALA A 35 2.60 -4.45 -7.55
N THR A 36 3.77 -3.84 -7.70
CA THR A 36 4.16 -3.20 -8.94
C THR A 36 5.33 -3.99 -9.52
N SER A 37 5.30 -4.22 -10.82
CA SER A 37 6.33 -5.05 -11.46
C SER A 37 6.96 -4.31 -12.61
N GLU A 38 8.26 -4.53 -12.76
CA GLU A 38 9.04 -4.02 -13.87
C GLU A 38 9.63 -5.19 -14.62
N GLN A 39 9.69 -5.05 -15.93
CA GLN A 39 10.32 -6.05 -16.79
C GLN A 39 11.30 -5.35 -17.71
N TRP A 40 12.47 -5.96 -17.87
CA TRP A 40 13.49 -5.42 -18.76
C TRP A 40 14.34 -6.55 -19.28
N LYS A 41 15.14 -6.25 -20.30
CA LYS A 41 16.15 -7.19 -20.79
C LYS A 41 17.50 -6.77 -20.28
N ASP A 42 18.27 -7.74 -19.80
CA ASP A 42 19.62 -7.46 -19.34
C ASP A 42 20.59 -7.37 -20.54
N LYS A 43 21.87 -7.19 -20.27
CA LYS A 43 22.88 -7.03 -21.31
C LYS A 43 23.03 -8.28 -22.17
N GLN A 44 22.61 -9.41 -21.66
CA GLN A 44 22.70 -10.68 -22.38
C GLN A 44 21.40 -11.02 -23.12
N GLY A 45 20.44 -10.09 -23.13
CA GLY A 45 19.18 -10.27 -23.81
C GLY A 45 18.16 -11.11 -23.06
N GLN A 46 18.45 -11.45 -21.80
CA GLN A 46 17.52 -12.23 -20.98
C GLN A 46 16.50 -11.32 -20.33
N ARG A 47 15.27 -11.79 -20.29
CA ARG A 47 14.18 -11.05 -19.65
C ARG A 47 14.29 -11.14 -18.13
N GLN A 48 14.25 -9.98 -17.49
CA GLN A 48 14.28 -9.88 -16.05
C GLN A 48 12.98 -9.26 -15.56
N GLU A 49 12.60 -9.63 -14.34
CA GLU A 49 11.40 -9.08 -13.72
C GLU A 49 11.68 -8.80 -12.26
N LYS A 50 11.18 -7.66 -11.78
CA LYS A 50 11.29 -7.30 -10.39
C LYS A 50 9.93 -6.82 -9.90
N THR A 51 9.50 -7.37 -8.78
CA THR A 51 8.24 -7.00 -8.15
C THR A 51 8.50 -6.30 -6.84
N GLU A 52 7.87 -5.14 -6.66
CA GLU A 52 7.92 -4.41 -5.40
C GLU A 52 6.55 -4.49 -4.74
N TRP A 53 6.54 -4.77 -3.45
CA TRP A 53 5.33 -4.82 -2.65
C TRP A 53 5.21 -3.55 -1.84
N HIS A 54 4.05 -2.91 -1.94
CA HIS A 54 3.80 -1.66 -1.24
C HIS A 54 2.68 -1.87 -0.23
N ASN A 55 2.93 -1.48 1.00
CA ASN A 55 1.93 -1.56 2.06
C ASN A 55 1.06 -0.32 2.05
N ILE A 56 -0.23 -0.53 1.98
CA ILE A 56 -1.22 0.54 1.85
C ILE A 56 -2.09 0.54 3.10
N ALA A 57 -2.30 1.72 3.68
CA ALA A 57 -3.23 1.92 4.78
C ALA A 57 -4.20 3.03 4.40
N VAL A 58 -5.48 2.75 4.54
CA VAL A 58 -6.55 3.68 4.20
C VAL A 58 -7.38 3.95 5.43
N PHE A 59 -7.46 5.21 5.83
CA PHE A 59 -8.14 5.61 7.07
C PHE A 59 -9.47 6.30 6.80
N SER A 60 -9.79 6.65 5.57
CA SER A 60 -11.05 7.30 5.22
C SER A 60 -12.19 6.30 5.31
N ASP A 61 -13.18 6.58 6.15
CA ASP A 61 -14.31 5.65 6.35
C ASP A 61 -15.04 5.35 5.04
N GLY A 62 -15.21 6.35 4.20
CA GLY A 62 -15.87 6.15 2.91
C GLY A 62 -15.10 5.22 2.01
N LEU A 63 -13.78 5.41 1.93
CA LEU A 63 -12.93 4.55 1.11
C LEU A 63 -12.80 3.15 1.69
N VAL A 64 -12.73 3.04 3.02
CA VAL A 64 -12.69 1.73 3.67
C VAL A 64 -13.92 0.92 3.30
N GLY A 65 -15.08 1.55 3.28
CA GLY A 65 -16.32 0.88 2.88
C GLY A 65 -16.28 0.37 1.45
N VAL A 66 -15.73 1.16 0.54
CA VAL A 66 -15.58 0.74 -0.86
C VAL A 66 -14.60 -0.44 -0.96
N ILE A 67 -13.48 -0.34 -0.24
CA ILE A 67 -12.47 -1.40 -0.24
C ILE A 67 -13.07 -2.71 0.29
N GLU A 68 -13.80 -2.61 1.38
CA GLU A 68 -14.42 -3.78 2.00
C GLU A 68 -15.38 -4.49 1.05
N ARG A 69 -16.09 -3.74 0.21
CA ARG A 69 -17.09 -4.30 -0.70
C ARG A 69 -16.50 -4.85 -1.99
N TYR A 70 -15.51 -4.18 -2.55
CA TYR A 70 -15.11 -4.44 -3.92
C TYR A 70 -13.68 -4.92 -4.11
N VAL A 71 -12.79 -4.59 -3.19
CA VAL A 71 -11.37 -4.90 -3.35
C VAL A 71 -11.06 -6.27 -2.77
N LYS A 72 -10.37 -7.08 -3.56
CA LYS A 72 -9.99 -8.42 -3.14
C LYS A 72 -8.65 -8.78 -3.78
N LYS A 73 -8.10 -9.90 -3.37
CA LYS A 73 -6.88 -10.42 -3.95
C LYS A 73 -6.98 -10.42 -5.47
N GLY A 74 -5.99 -9.86 -6.14
CA GLY A 74 -5.95 -9.80 -7.59
C GLY A 74 -6.54 -8.54 -8.20
N SER A 75 -7.27 -7.73 -7.42
CA SER A 75 -7.83 -6.48 -7.93
C SER A 75 -6.72 -5.54 -8.37
N LYS A 76 -6.94 -4.84 -9.47
CA LYS A 76 -6.02 -3.82 -9.94
C LYS A 76 -6.51 -2.47 -9.47
N LEU A 77 -5.62 -1.71 -8.82
CA LEU A 77 -5.97 -0.44 -8.22
C LEU A 77 -5.04 0.66 -8.67
N TYR A 78 -5.61 1.85 -8.86
CA TYR A 78 -4.86 3.09 -8.96
C TYR A 78 -4.94 3.75 -7.59
N ILE A 79 -3.79 4.06 -7.01
CA ILE A 79 -3.71 4.64 -5.68
C ILE A 79 -2.93 5.93 -5.72
N GLU A 80 -3.48 6.95 -5.08
CA GLU A 80 -2.80 8.22 -4.90
C GLU A 80 -2.79 8.52 -3.41
N GLY A 81 -1.61 8.78 -2.88
CA GLY A 81 -1.47 9.02 -1.46
C GLY A 81 -0.14 9.65 -1.13
N LYS A 82 0.32 9.43 0.07
CA LYS A 82 1.60 9.96 0.53
C LYS A 82 2.40 8.87 1.23
N LEU A 83 3.70 9.07 1.27
CA LEU A 83 4.57 8.20 2.04
C LEU A 83 4.48 8.56 3.51
N GLN A 84 4.35 7.55 4.33
CA GLN A 84 4.33 7.73 5.77
C GLN A 84 5.24 6.69 6.39
N THR A 85 6.16 7.14 7.20
CA THR A 85 7.05 6.24 7.92
C THR A 85 6.37 5.87 9.22
N ARG A 86 6.18 4.57 9.42
CA ARG A 86 5.64 4.08 10.67
C ARG A 86 6.80 3.89 11.64
N LYS A 87 6.73 4.59 12.75
CA LYS A 87 7.70 4.47 13.82
C LYS A 87 7.26 3.34 14.74
N TRP A 88 8.16 2.40 15.04
CA TRP A 88 7.86 1.35 15.99
C TRP A 88 9.07 1.15 16.90
N GLN A 89 8.82 0.64 18.08
CA GLN A 89 9.87 0.37 19.05
C GLN A 89 10.10 -1.12 19.16
N ASP A 90 11.37 -1.50 19.30
CA ASP A 90 11.70 -2.89 19.56
C ASP A 90 11.45 -3.19 21.05
N ARG A 91 11.87 -4.38 21.49
CA ARG A 91 11.66 -4.81 22.88
C ARG A 91 12.34 -3.91 23.89
N ASP A 92 13.40 -3.26 23.48
CA ASP A 92 14.21 -2.41 24.36
C ASP A 92 13.77 -0.96 24.33
N GLY A 93 12.71 -0.66 23.60
CA GLY A 93 12.21 0.68 23.47
C GLY A 93 12.94 1.55 22.46
N ASN A 94 13.74 0.97 21.60
CA ASN A 94 14.44 1.70 20.54
C ASN A 94 13.56 1.85 19.31
N ASP A 95 13.70 3.00 18.67
CA ASP A 95 12.97 3.27 17.45
C ASP A 95 13.65 2.64 16.23
#